data_198f3cca3a15cfc0f07d5d41b4ada2e5
#
_entry.id   198f3cca3a15cfc0f07d5d41b4ada2e5
#
_cell.length_a   1.000
_cell.length_b   1.000
_cell.length_c   1.000
_cell.angle_alpha   90.00
_cell.angle_beta   90.00
_cell.angle_gamma   90.00
#
_symmetry.space_group_name_H-M   'P 1'
#
loop_
_entity.id
_entity.type
_entity.pdbx_description
1 polymer ?
#
loop_
_entity_poly.entity_id
_entity_poly.type
_entity_poly.pdbx_seq_one_letter_code
_entity_poly.pdbx_strand_id
1 'polypeptide(L)'
;YKYIFGGTDKTDYNLPFKGFLNLPAPITWHLSKIITPAGHEIEFTYEIMPFQINGNMSFCISLDALFWQTAMSYDYELLAPVQLATVKDVTDNKILARFHYSPSTQLPYDSQYAWETCMDHGPATFFTKEKNFTLNKLNSVVILDKINYQFTYTNSSTERLKLKTLTKTTPSGTQSTYSLNYFPNHLPGYNTGHYDNLGFNNGENFSYYFSKEFFENAIFADKQIAEGKEYTNKRMGDKGGFRVTAEMLKSITYPTHGRTEFIYEPNVISSMVSADRKTVQSAHLPYPGTPDYTYPGGLRIKEINNYDSNDELLTRKHYYYTKEFTPTTKGGVSSGILSFTPQYLWGWQLYNLLKSQNGGPEYYTLNAIMSQASNPLWYNSRGEYIGYSKVIECNEDKNGKLIDGYTVHTFSNFGQGYMDEDPIAILNNKFSREYPPHFGTPYSPYTPCSSNALKRGMLLSKEQFDYAGHVKQKELFEYTPIQK
;
A
#
# COMPACT_ATOMS: atom_id res chain seq x y z
N TYR A 1 -30.80 3.83 -15.58
CA TYR A 1 -30.08 2.59 -15.33
C TYR A 1 -30.27 2.15 -13.89
N LYS A 2 -30.50 0.85 -13.67
CA LYS A 2 -30.52 0.23 -12.35
C LYS A 2 -29.37 -0.78 -12.27
N TYR A 3 -28.55 -0.66 -11.22
CA TYR A 3 -27.42 -1.55 -10.95
C TYR A 3 -27.78 -2.43 -9.76
N ILE A 4 -27.55 -3.72 -9.87
CA ILE A 4 -27.80 -4.72 -8.82
C ILE A 4 -26.48 -5.39 -8.49
N PHE A 5 -26.15 -5.47 -7.20
CA PHE A 5 -24.90 -6.03 -6.69
C PHE A 5 -25.18 -7.22 -5.79
N GLY A 6 -24.23 -8.14 -5.71
CA GLY A 6 -24.23 -9.28 -4.81
C GLY A 6 -25.01 -10.48 -5.35
N GLY A 7 -25.18 -11.46 -4.49
CA GLY A 7 -25.68 -12.81 -4.77
C GLY A 7 -24.68 -13.82 -4.21
N THR A 8 -25.12 -15.03 -3.89
CA THR A 8 -24.31 -16.07 -3.21
C THR A 8 -22.98 -16.39 -3.94
N ASP A 9 -23.01 -16.35 -5.27
CA ASP A 9 -21.89 -16.65 -6.17
C ASP A 9 -21.23 -15.37 -6.76
N LYS A 10 -21.60 -14.20 -6.26
CA LYS A 10 -21.21 -12.87 -6.77
C LYS A 10 -20.68 -11.98 -5.64
N THR A 11 -20.19 -12.60 -4.58
CA THR A 11 -19.76 -11.93 -3.36
C THR A 11 -18.45 -12.57 -2.88
N ASP A 12 -17.46 -11.74 -2.58
CA ASP A 12 -16.25 -12.20 -1.89
C ASP A 12 -16.56 -12.30 -0.40
N TYR A 13 -16.11 -13.37 0.21
CA TYR A 13 -16.27 -13.62 1.63
C TYR A 13 -14.93 -13.64 2.35
N ASN A 14 -14.94 -13.05 3.54
CA ASN A 14 -13.91 -13.27 4.55
C ASN A 14 -14.39 -14.36 5.50
N LEU A 15 -13.55 -15.37 5.70
CA LEU A 15 -13.77 -16.43 6.65
C LEU A 15 -12.87 -16.17 7.86
N PRO A 16 -13.38 -15.58 8.95
CA PRO A 16 -12.57 -15.26 10.12
C PRO A 16 -12.05 -16.54 10.79
N PHE A 17 -10.78 -16.55 11.10
CA PHE A 17 -10.06 -17.72 11.61
C PHE A 17 -10.19 -17.94 13.12
N LYS A 18 -10.62 -16.94 13.87
CA LYS A 18 -10.74 -16.98 15.34
C LYS A 18 -12.06 -16.41 15.83
N GLY A 19 -12.76 -17.20 16.60
CA GLY A 19 -13.93 -16.75 17.36
C GLY A 19 -15.05 -17.79 17.41
N PHE A 20 -15.87 -17.74 18.44
CA PHE A 20 -16.98 -18.67 18.71
C PHE A 20 -18.14 -18.57 17.68
N LEU A 21 -18.13 -17.59 16.78
CA LEU A 21 -19.14 -17.40 15.74
C LEU A 21 -18.44 -17.06 14.40
N ASN A 22 -17.76 -18.03 13.83
CA ASN A 22 -17.07 -17.89 12.55
C ASN A 22 -18.03 -18.02 11.36
N LEU A 23 -18.91 -17.07 11.20
CA LEU A 23 -19.74 -17.00 9.99
C LEU A 23 -18.97 -16.27 8.89
N PRO A 24 -19.04 -16.73 7.62
CA PRO A 24 -18.52 -16.01 6.49
C PRO A 24 -19.09 -14.59 6.44
N ALA A 25 -18.21 -13.58 6.42
CA ALA A 25 -18.62 -12.19 6.30
C ALA A 25 -18.44 -11.72 4.84
N PRO A 26 -19.47 -11.19 4.19
CA PRO A 26 -19.32 -10.60 2.87
C PRO A 26 -18.48 -9.33 2.95
N ILE A 27 -17.46 -9.23 2.10
CA ILE A 27 -16.56 -8.08 2.04
C ILE A 27 -16.69 -7.28 0.75
N THR A 28 -17.09 -7.94 -0.35
CA THR A 28 -17.26 -7.30 -1.65
C THR A 28 -18.50 -7.85 -2.33
N TRP A 29 -19.40 -6.97 -2.75
CA TRP A 29 -20.56 -7.33 -3.58
C TRP A 29 -20.26 -6.93 -5.02
N HIS A 30 -20.09 -7.90 -5.90
CA HIS A 30 -19.86 -7.66 -7.32
C HIS A 30 -21.13 -7.30 -8.05
N LEU A 31 -21.00 -6.55 -9.16
CA LEU A 31 -22.12 -6.19 -10.01
C LEU A 31 -22.73 -7.45 -10.63
N SER A 32 -24.00 -7.72 -10.33
CA SER A 32 -24.71 -8.91 -10.81
C SER A 32 -25.58 -8.64 -12.03
N LYS A 33 -26.17 -7.44 -12.11
CA LYS A 33 -27.07 -7.08 -13.21
C LYS A 33 -27.10 -5.56 -13.44
N ILE A 34 -27.24 -5.18 -14.72
CA ILE A 34 -27.60 -3.82 -15.13
C ILE A 34 -28.94 -3.89 -15.87
N ILE A 35 -29.89 -3.04 -15.49
CA ILE A 35 -31.14 -2.83 -16.21
C ILE A 35 -31.10 -1.44 -16.86
N THR A 36 -31.19 -1.38 -18.18
CA THR A 36 -31.20 -0.13 -18.93
C THR A 36 -32.55 0.58 -18.83
N PRO A 37 -32.68 1.89 -19.15
CA PRO A 37 -33.94 2.57 -19.19
C PRO A 37 -34.95 1.96 -20.19
N ALA A 38 -34.47 1.28 -21.23
CA ALA A 38 -35.27 0.56 -22.21
C ALA A 38 -35.68 -0.86 -21.75
N GLY A 39 -35.31 -1.28 -20.53
CA GLY A 39 -35.67 -2.57 -19.99
C GLY A 39 -34.72 -3.71 -20.37
N HIS A 40 -33.61 -3.45 -21.13
CA HIS A 40 -32.62 -4.47 -21.42
C HIS A 40 -31.86 -4.86 -20.15
N GLU A 41 -31.66 -6.15 -19.97
CA GLU A 41 -30.96 -6.71 -18.83
C GLU A 41 -29.60 -7.27 -19.26
N ILE A 42 -28.54 -6.79 -18.60
CA ILE A 42 -27.17 -7.30 -18.73
C ILE A 42 -26.80 -8.03 -17.44
N GLU A 43 -26.50 -9.30 -17.53
CA GLU A 43 -26.13 -10.15 -16.40
C GLU A 43 -24.63 -10.44 -16.38
N PHE A 44 -24.07 -10.46 -15.16
CA PHE A 44 -22.68 -10.77 -14.86
C PHE A 44 -22.63 -12.08 -14.09
N THR A 45 -21.93 -13.10 -14.59
CA THR A 45 -21.73 -14.37 -13.92
C THR A 45 -20.27 -14.50 -13.46
N TYR A 46 -20.07 -15.18 -12.34
CA TYR A 46 -18.78 -15.33 -11.69
C TYR A 46 -18.48 -16.81 -11.45
N GLU A 47 -17.21 -17.10 -11.27
CA GLU A 47 -16.69 -18.41 -10.87
C GLU A 47 -15.94 -18.27 -9.55
N ILE A 48 -15.98 -19.31 -8.73
CA ILE A 48 -15.25 -19.34 -7.46
C ILE A 48 -13.74 -19.46 -7.76
N MET A 49 -12.95 -18.59 -7.13
CA MET A 49 -11.50 -18.67 -7.14
C MET A 49 -10.98 -19.57 -5.99
N PRO A 50 -9.75 -20.07 -6.09
CA PRO A 50 -9.07 -20.64 -4.93
C PRO A 50 -8.99 -19.64 -3.78
N PHE A 51 -9.04 -20.16 -2.56
CA PHE A 51 -8.88 -19.33 -1.36
C PHE A 51 -7.56 -18.58 -1.37
N GLN A 52 -7.60 -17.37 -0.80
CA GLN A 52 -6.42 -16.53 -0.57
C GLN A 52 -6.30 -16.27 0.93
N ILE A 53 -5.07 -16.17 1.43
CA ILE A 53 -4.81 -15.80 2.82
C ILE A 53 -4.27 -14.38 2.85
N ASN A 54 -4.86 -13.54 3.70
CA ASN A 54 -4.29 -12.27 4.11
C ASN A 54 -3.96 -12.39 5.60
N GLY A 55 -2.71 -12.11 5.99
CA GLY A 55 -2.25 -12.28 7.35
C GLY A 55 -1.49 -11.06 7.86
N ASN A 56 -1.84 -10.62 9.07
CA ASN A 56 -1.07 -9.67 9.86
C ASN A 56 -0.62 -10.35 11.15
N MET A 57 0.59 -10.04 11.58
CA MET A 57 1.16 -10.54 12.83
C MET A 57 1.35 -9.40 13.81
N SER A 58 0.88 -9.57 15.02
CA SER A 58 1.16 -8.67 16.12
C SER A 58 1.51 -9.45 17.38
N PHE A 59 2.33 -8.84 18.23
CA PHE A 59 2.73 -9.42 19.51
C PHE A 59 2.32 -8.51 20.64
N CYS A 60 1.75 -9.10 21.68
CA CYS A 60 1.55 -8.43 22.95
C CYS A 60 2.47 -9.08 23.99
N ILE A 61 3.31 -8.28 24.62
CA ILE A 61 4.15 -8.69 25.71
C ILE A 61 3.56 -8.05 26.97
N SER A 62 3.11 -8.88 27.91
CA SER A 62 2.68 -8.42 29.23
C SER A 62 3.72 -8.84 30.25
N LEU A 63 4.26 -7.86 30.97
CA LEU A 63 5.15 -8.05 32.09
C LEU A 63 4.33 -7.94 33.38
N ASP A 64 3.88 -9.05 33.90
CA ASP A 64 3.41 -9.11 35.30
C ASP A 64 4.61 -9.39 36.20
N ALA A 65 4.63 -8.79 37.39
CA ALA A 65 5.74 -8.84 38.34
C ALA A 65 6.17 -10.29 38.74
N LEU A 66 5.35 -11.26 38.48
CA LEU A 66 5.58 -12.65 38.83
C LEU A 66 5.65 -13.62 37.66
N PHE A 67 5.09 -13.25 36.49
CA PHE A 67 5.05 -14.13 35.33
C PHE A 67 5.09 -13.33 34.01
N TRP A 68 6.05 -13.64 33.18
CA TRP A 68 6.12 -13.18 31.81
C TRP A 68 5.05 -13.88 30.99
N GLN A 69 4.09 -13.14 30.46
CA GLN A 69 3.16 -13.68 29.48
C GLN A 69 3.42 -12.99 28.14
N THR A 70 3.87 -13.77 27.19
CA THR A 70 3.91 -13.35 25.79
C THR A 70 2.67 -13.91 25.11
N ALA A 71 1.82 -13.04 24.62
CA ALA A 71 0.71 -13.42 23.77
C ALA A 71 1.02 -13.02 22.35
N MET A 72 1.09 -14.00 21.45
CA MET A 72 1.17 -13.76 20.00
C MET A 72 -0.27 -13.71 19.47
N SER A 73 -0.61 -12.62 18.79
CA SER A 73 -1.89 -12.50 18.11
C SER A 73 -1.64 -12.56 16.61
N TYR A 74 -2.34 -13.46 15.95
CA TYR A 74 -2.36 -13.59 14.49
C TYR A 74 -3.75 -13.20 14.02
N ASP A 75 -3.79 -12.22 13.13
CA ASP A 75 -5.00 -11.89 12.42
C ASP A 75 -4.84 -12.44 11.00
N TYR A 76 -5.46 -13.58 10.73
CA TYR A 76 -5.55 -14.15 9.41
C TYR A 76 -6.97 -14.03 8.89
N GLU A 77 -7.05 -13.62 7.65
CA GLU A 77 -8.29 -13.61 6.90
C GLU A 77 -8.16 -14.61 5.75
N LEU A 78 -9.05 -15.58 5.72
CA LEU A 78 -9.20 -16.47 4.59
C LEU A 78 -10.21 -15.84 3.63
N LEU A 79 -9.74 -15.40 2.49
CA LEU A 79 -10.57 -14.78 1.47
C LEU A 79 -11.08 -15.85 0.51
N ALA A 80 -12.39 -15.86 0.28
CA ALA A 80 -13.05 -16.68 -0.74
C ALA A 80 -13.50 -15.73 -1.88
N PRO A 81 -12.61 -15.39 -2.83
CA PRO A 81 -12.91 -14.45 -3.90
C PRO A 81 -13.63 -15.14 -5.05
N VAL A 82 -14.30 -14.33 -5.89
CA VAL A 82 -14.87 -14.77 -7.15
C VAL A 82 -14.23 -14.03 -8.32
N GLN A 83 -14.26 -14.63 -9.52
CA GLN A 83 -13.75 -14.03 -10.74
C GLN A 83 -14.85 -13.94 -11.80
N LEU A 84 -14.88 -12.84 -12.56
CA LEU A 84 -15.87 -12.60 -13.60
C LEU A 84 -15.71 -13.63 -14.73
N ALA A 85 -16.75 -14.38 -15.03
CA ALA A 85 -16.73 -15.42 -16.07
C ALA A 85 -17.39 -14.96 -17.37
N THR A 86 -18.62 -14.41 -17.30
CA THR A 86 -19.31 -13.93 -18.49
C THR A 86 -20.09 -12.65 -18.23
N VAL A 87 -20.26 -11.88 -19.32
CA VAL A 87 -21.23 -10.78 -19.39
C VAL A 87 -22.21 -11.11 -20.51
N LYS A 88 -23.50 -11.15 -20.21
CA LYS A 88 -24.55 -11.57 -21.14
C LYS A 88 -25.66 -10.51 -21.18
N ASP A 89 -26.07 -10.13 -22.38
CA ASP A 89 -27.36 -9.50 -22.60
C ASP A 89 -28.43 -10.61 -22.55
N VAL A 90 -29.23 -10.59 -21.48
CA VAL A 90 -30.26 -11.61 -21.24
C VAL A 90 -31.47 -11.36 -22.15
N THR A 91 -31.76 -10.09 -22.45
CA THR A 91 -32.87 -9.69 -23.28
C THR A 91 -32.72 -10.21 -24.71
N ASP A 92 -31.53 -10.03 -25.29
CA ASP A 92 -31.22 -10.47 -26.65
C ASP A 92 -30.58 -11.87 -26.69
N ASN A 93 -30.44 -12.52 -25.52
CA ASN A 93 -29.73 -13.80 -25.34
C ASN A 93 -28.34 -13.85 -25.96
N LYS A 94 -27.57 -12.77 -25.84
CA LYS A 94 -26.29 -12.59 -26.49
C LYS A 94 -25.16 -12.49 -25.47
N ILE A 95 -24.09 -13.24 -25.67
CA ILE A 95 -22.86 -13.10 -24.89
C ILE A 95 -22.11 -11.84 -25.35
N LEU A 96 -21.87 -10.95 -24.43
CA LEU A 96 -21.12 -9.70 -24.65
C LEU A 96 -19.63 -9.91 -24.40
N ALA A 97 -19.27 -10.67 -23.35
CA ALA A 97 -17.88 -10.99 -23.05
C ALA A 97 -17.75 -12.33 -22.33
N ARG A 98 -16.64 -13.05 -22.59
CA ARG A 98 -16.19 -14.26 -21.88
C ARG A 98 -14.79 -14.05 -21.36
N PHE A 99 -14.55 -14.49 -20.14
CA PHE A 99 -13.25 -14.40 -19.47
C PHE A 99 -12.73 -15.82 -19.22
N HIS A 100 -11.51 -16.10 -19.64
CA HIS A 100 -10.89 -17.41 -19.50
C HIS A 100 -9.66 -17.33 -18.61
N TYR A 101 -9.62 -18.19 -17.60
CA TYR A 101 -8.57 -18.24 -16.60
C TYR A 101 -7.87 -19.59 -16.60
N SER A 102 -6.68 -19.61 -16.02
CA SER A 102 -5.98 -20.85 -15.67
C SER A 102 -5.12 -20.66 -14.43
N PRO A 103 -4.76 -21.73 -13.73
CA PRO A 103 -3.84 -21.65 -12.61
C PRO A 103 -2.50 -21.02 -12.99
N SER A 104 -1.95 -20.23 -12.07
CA SER A 104 -0.61 -19.66 -12.17
C SER A 104 0.43 -20.62 -11.56
N THR A 105 1.63 -20.67 -12.14
CA THR A 105 2.79 -21.37 -11.58
C THR A 105 3.85 -20.40 -11.10
N GLN A 106 3.44 -19.16 -10.79
CA GLN A 106 4.31 -18.14 -10.21
C GLN A 106 4.90 -18.59 -8.88
N LEU A 107 5.84 -17.77 -8.36
CA LEU A 107 6.39 -17.92 -7.02
C LEU A 107 5.27 -18.33 -6.04
N PRO A 108 5.41 -19.50 -5.38
CA PRO A 108 4.36 -19.98 -4.48
C PRO A 108 4.14 -19.00 -3.34
N TYR A 109 2.89 -18.83 -2.96
CA TYR A 109 2.54 -18.11 -1.74
C TYR A 109 2.88 -19.02 -0.56
N ASP A 110 4.14 -18.93 -0.10
CA ASP A 110 4.60 -19.70 1.03
C ASP A 110 4.22 -18.98 2.33
N SER A 111 3.24 -19.53 3.00
CA SER A 111 2.88 -19.12 4.35
C SER A 111 3.80 -19.75 5.40
N GLN A 112 4.70 -20.65 5.02
CA GLN A 112 5.48 -21.49 5.91
C GLN A 112 6.28 -20.68 6.93
N TYR A 113 6.86 -19.55 6.52
CA TYR A 113 7.66 -18.71 7.40
C TYR A 113 6.87 -18.12 8.57
N ALA A 114 5.66 -17.64 8.30
CA ALA A 114 4.76 -17.16 9.34
C ALA A 114 4.27 -18.30 10.26
N TRP A 115 4.28 -19.55 9.74
CA TRP A 115 3.74 -20.72 10.43
C TRP A 115 4.75 -21.44 11.32
N GLU A 116 5.98 -21.60 10.86
CA GLU A 116 7.03 -22.32 11.62
C GLU A 116 7.42 -21.56 12.90
N THR A 117 7.36 -20.23 12.86
CA THR A 117 7.60 -19.39 14.04
C THR A 117 6.43 -19.38 15.03
N CYS A 118 5.24 -19.80 14.59
CA CYS A 118 3.98 -19.65 15.34
C CYS A 118 3.42 -20.97 15.87
N MET A 119 4.04 -22.09 15.56
CA MET A 119 3.44 -23.43 15.67
C MET A 119 3.28 -23.99 17.06
N ASP A 120 3.84 -23.38 18.12
CA ASP A 120 3.70 -23.95 19.47
C ASP A 120 2.30 -23.78 20.10
N HIS A 121 1.43 -22.90 19.55
CA HIS A 121 0.13 -22.59 20.19
C HIS A 121 -1.05 -22.33 19.23
N GLY A 122 -0.97 -22.63 17.94
CA GLY A 122 -2.01 -22.33 16.96
C GLY A 122 -2.68 -23.54 16.30
N PRO A 123 -3.75 -23.39 15.55
CA PRO A 123 -4.45 -24.47 14.84
C PRO A 123 -3.62 -25.00 13.68
N ALA A 124 -2.48 -25.60 14.00
CA ALA A 124 -1.49 -26.17 13.06
C ALA A 124 -2.09 -27.17 12.06
N THR A 125 -3.23 -27.79 12.39
CA THR A 125 -3.81 -28.89 11.61
C THR A 125 -4.55 -28.46 10.35
N PHE A 126 -5.04 -27.22 10.30
CA PHE A 126 -5.78 -26.75 9.11
C PHE A 126 -4.81 -26.35 7.96
N PHE A 127 -3.71 -25.72 8.30
CA PHE A 127 -2.78 -25.16 7.32
C PHE A 127 -1.71 -26.12 6.80
N THR A 128 -1.45 -27.19 7.51
CA THR A 128 -0.51 -28.24 7.04
C THR A 128 -1.02 -28.97 5.81
N LYS A 129 -2.32 -28.89 5.50
CA LYS A 129 -2.93 -29.53 4.32
C LYS A 129 -2.95 -28.65 3.07
N GLU A 130 -2.93 -27.31 3.20
CA GLU A 130 -3.05 -26.39 2.07
C GLU A 130 -1.84 -25.42 2.00
N LYS A 131 -0.64 -26.00 1.89
CA LYS A 131 0.61 -25.22 1.79
C LYS A 131 0.75 -24.42 0.50
N ASN A 132 -0.04 -24.68 -0.52
CA ASN A 132 0.08 -24.07 -1.84
C ASN A 132 -1.24 -23.45 -2.27
N PHE A 133 -1.39 -22.14 -2.03
CA PHE A 133 -2.46 -21.38 -2.64
C PHE A 133 -2.10 -21.10 -4.09
N THR A 134 -2.88 -21.67 -5.00
CA THR A 134 -2.71 -21.43 -6.43
C THR A 134 -3.55 -20.24 -6.84
N LEU A 135 -2.90 -19.19 -7.30
CA LEU A 135 -3.58 -18.02 -7.86
C LEU A 135 -3.96 -18.29 -9.32
N ASN A 136 -5.07 -17.73 -9.79
CA ASN A 136 -5.46 -17.78 -11.19
C ASN A 136 -4.89 -16.58 -11.96
N LYS A 137 -4.66 -16.78 -13.28
CA LYS A 137 -4.31 -15.73 -14.22
C LYS A 137 -5.33 -15.67 -15.35
N LEU A 138 -5.66 -14.47 -15.81
CA LEU A 138 -6.54 -14.24 -16.96
C LEU A 138 -5.79 -14.56 -18.26
N ASN A 139 -6.25 -15.53 -19.03
CA ASN A 139 -5.61 -15.92 -20.29
C ASN A 139 -6.18 -15.15 -21.48
N SER A 140 -7.51 -14.98 -21.52
CA SER A 140 -8.14 -14.23 -22.62
C SER A 140 -9.48 -13.63 -22.23
N VAL A 141 -9.85 -12.58 -22.97
CA VAL A 141 -11.19 -11.98 -22.96
C VAL A 141 -11.70 -11.98 -24.40
N VAL A 142 -12.85 -12.64 -24.63
CA VAL A 142 -13.51 -12.68 -25.93
C VAL A 142 -14.73 -11.78 -25.90
N ILE A 143 -14.77 -10.76 -26.75
CA ILE A 143 -15.87 -9.78 -26.83
C ILE A 143 -16.72 -10.07 -28.05
N LEU A 144 -18.04 -10.24 -27.82
CA LEU A 144 -19.04 -10.51 -28.84
C LEU A 144 -18.73 -11.73 -29.74
N ASP A 145 -17.95 -12.68 -29.21
CA ASP A 145 -17.42 -13.84 -29.96
C ASP A 145 -16.64 -13.44 -31.24
N LYS A 146 -16.07 -12.21 -31.28
CA LYS A 146 -15.41 -11.63 -32.45
C LYS A 146 -14.04 -11.07 -32.19
N ILE A 147 -13.85 -10.37 -31.08
CA ILE A 147 -12.58 -9.76 -30.71
C ILE A 147 -11.97 -10.55 -29.58
N ASN A 148 -10.76 -11.03 -29.77
CA ASN A 148 -10.02 -11.76 -28.73
C ASN A 148 -8.88 -10.91 -28.20
N TYR A 149 -8.83 -10.74 -26.87
CA TYR A 149 -7.69 -10.21 -26.13
C TYR A 149 -6.99 -11.36 -25.45
N GLN A 150 -5.76 -11.62 -25.81
CA GLN A 150 -4.93 -12.69 -25.23
C GLN A 150 -3.84 -12.10 -24.37
N PHE A 151 -3.64 -12.68 -23.18
CA PHE A 151 -2.64 -12.27 -22.20
C PHE A 151 -1.60 -13.36 -22.05
N THR A 152 -0.32 -13.01 -22.13
CA THR A 152 0.79 -13.90 -21.79
C THR A 152 1.55 -13.33 -20.61
N TYR A 153 2.21 -14.21 -19.87
CA TYR A 153 2.85 -13.85 -18.60
C TYR A 153 4.25 -14.42 -18.49
N THR A 154 5.10 -13.75 -17.71
CA THR A 154 6.17 -14.43 -17.00
C THR A 154 5.51 -15.17 -15.84
N ASN A 155 5.64 -16.51 -15.84
CA ASN A 155 4.90 -17.40 -14.95
C ASN A 155 5.82 -18.55 -14.53
N SER A 156 6.77 -18.26 -13.63
CA SER A 156 7.76 -19.21 -13.11
C SER A 156 7.69 -19.27 -11.58
N SER A 157 8.12 -20.38 -11.02
CA SER A 157 8.12 -20.59 -9.55
C SER A 157 9.13 -19.73 -8.78
N THR A 158 9.97 -18.96 -9.47
CA THR A 158 11.03 -18.14 -8.85
C THR A 158 10.71 -16.66 -8.85
N GLU A 159 9.61 -16.24 -9.48
CA GLU A 159 9.22 -14.83 -9.60
C GLU A 159 7.70 -14.66 -9.57
N ARG A 160 7.23 -13.47 -9.25
CA ARG A 160 5.81 -13.16 -9.23
C ARG A 160 5.24 -13.08 -10.64
N LEU A 161 3.93 -13.33 -10.79
CA LEU A 161 3.25 -13.25 -12.07
C LEU A 161 3.34 -11.82 -12.64
N LYS A 162 3.87 -11.70 -13.87
CA LYS A 162 3.96 -10.42 -14.59
C LYS A 162 3.38 -10.54 -15.98
N LEU A 163 2.51 -9.60 -16.38
CA LEU A 163 1.96 -9.53 -17.72
C LEU A 163 3.08 -9.24 -18.73
N LYS A 164 3.32 -10.16 -19.67
CA LYS A 164 4.36 -10.03 -20.69
C LYS A 164 3.82 -9.41 -21.97
N THR A 165 2.68 -9.90 -22.47
CA THR A 165 2.04 -9.35 -23.65
C THR A 165 0.53 -9.27 -23.51
N LEU A 166 -0.06 -8.27 -24.18
CA LEU A 166 -1.49 -8.15 -24.46
C LEU A 166 -1.66 -8.09 -25.98
N THR A 167 -2.27 -9.11 -26.57
CA THR A 167 -2.54 -9.16 -28.00
C THR A 167 -4.04 -9.07 -28.26
N LYS A 168 -4.46 -8.05 -29.02
CA LYS A 168 -5.81 -7.92 -29.55
C LYS A 168 -5.87 -8.52 -30.94
N THR A 169 -6.79 -9.45 -31.19
CA THR A 169 -7.09 -10.01 -32.51
C THR A 169 -8.49 -9.58 -32.95
N THR A 170 -8.61 -8.94 -34.09
CA THR A 170 -9.87 -8.52 -34.68
C THR A 170 -10.52 -9.66 -35.48
N PRO A 171 -11.80 -9.54 -35.89
CA PRO A 171 -12.47 -10.53 -36.74
C PRO A 171 -11.79 -10.74 -38.10
N SER A 172 -11.07 -9.75 -38.60
CA SER A 172 -10.28 -9.85 -39.83
C SER A 172 -8.94 -10.58 -39.65
N GLY A 173 -8.62 -11.02 -38.43
CA GLY A 173 -7.34 -11.64 -38.10
C GLY A 173 -6.19 -10.64 -37.84
N THR A 174 -6.46 -9.33 -37.93
CA THR A 174 -5.43 -8.30 -37.62
C THR A 174 -5.07 -8.37 -36.12
N GLN A 175 -3.76 -8.41 -35.86
CA GLN A 175 -3.23 -8.46 -34.48
C GLN A 175 -2.57 -7.13 -34.11
N SER A 176 -2.74 -6.72 -32.87
CA SER A 176 -2.09 -5.57 -32.26
C SER A 176 -1.56 -5.98 -30.89
N THR A 177 -0.24 -5.97 -30.71
CA THR A 177 0.42 -6.48 -29.50
C THR A 177 1.10 -5.35 -28.72
N TYR A 178 0.82 -5.30 -27.44
CA TYR A 178 1.58 -4.53 -26.46
C TYR A 178 2.52 -5.49 -25.73
N SER A 179 3.79 -5.10 -25.55
CA SER A 179 4.77 -5.87 -24.79
C SER A 179 5.25 -5.08 -23.57
N LEU A 180 5.30 -5.73 -22.43
CA LEU A 180 5.67 -5.14 -21.15
C LEU A 180 6.99 -5.75 -20.69
N ASN A 181 7.93 -4.90 -20.28
CA ASN A 181 9.21 -5.32 -19.70
C ASN A 181 9.33 -4.80 -18.27
N TYR A 182 10.02 -5.56 -17.45
CA TYR A 182 10.16 -5.28 -16.02
C TYR A 182 11.64 -5.21 -15.63
N PHE A 183 11.93 -4.57 -14.51
CA PHE A 183 13.27 -4.63 -13.92
C PHE A 183 13.60 -6.08 -13.55
N PRO A 184 14.85 -6.52 -13.78
CA PRO A 184 15.22 -7.95 -13.71
C PRO A 184 15.41 -8.48 -12.29
N ASN A 185 15.49 -7.59 -11.29
CA ASN A 185 15.68 -8.02 -9.90
C ASN A 185 14.42 -8.72 -9.40
N HIS A 186 14.59 -9.86 -8.74
CA HIS A 186 13.47 -10.62 -8.20
C HIS A 186 13.02 -10.07 -6.84
N LEU A 187 11.72 -10.12 -6.62
CA LEU A 187 11.14 -9.88 -5.31
C LEU A 187 11.40 -11.09 -4.41
N PRO A 188 11.57 -10.88 -3.10
CA PRO A 188 11.63 -11.98 -2.14
C PRO A 188 10.30 -12.73 -2.09
N GLY A 189 10.29 -13.91 -1.48
CA GLY A 189 9.07 -14.68 -1.22
C GLY A 189 8.00 -13.85 -0.51
N TYR A 190 6.76 -14.28 -0.61
CA TYR A 190 5.66 -13.66 0.12
C TYR A 190 5.90 -13.81 1.64
N ASN A 191 5.54 -12.79 2.41
CA ASN A 191 5.60 -12.76 3.88
C ASN A 191 7.00 -13.00 4.49
N THR A 192 8.07 -12.72 3.75
CA THR A 192 9.45 -12.96 4.22
C THR A 192 10.08 -11.79 4.98
N GLY A 193 9.33 -10.75 5.31
CA GLY A 193 9.84 -9.64 6.12
C GLY A 193 10.88 -8.75 5.44
N HIS A 194 10.80 -8.58 4.11
CA HIS A 194 11.73 -7.79 3.32
C HIS A 194 11.06 -6.57 2.67
N TYR A 195 10.30 -5.79 3.43
CA TYR A 195 9.57 -4.64 2.89
C TYR A 195 9.65 -3.42 3.80
N ASP A 196 9.62 -2.26 3.17
CA ASP A 196 9.63 -0.96 3.83
C ASP A 196 8.27 -0.56 4.44
N ASN A 197 8.15 0.68 4.92
CA ASN A 197 6.92 1.21 5.51
C ASN A 197 5.72 1.21 4.56
N LEU A 198 5.95 1.18 3.25
CA LEU A 198 4.93 1.24 2.21
C LEU A 198 4.72 -0.10 1.49
N GLY A 199 5.38 -1.16 1.96
CA GLY A 199 5.24 -2.51 1.41
C GLY A 199 6.15 -2.82 0.22
N PHE A 200 7.13 -1.97 -0.09
CA PHE A 200 8.10 -2.22 -1.16
C PHE A 200 9.34 -2.92 -0.63
N ASN A 201 9.93 -3.76 -1.46
CA ASN A 201 11.19 -4.44 -1.12
C ASN A 201 12.32 -3.45 -0.84
N ASN A 202 12.84 -3.46 0.36
CA ASN A 202 14.00 -2.63 0.76
C ASN A 202 15.26 -3.45 1.00
N GLY A 203 15.16 -4.78 0.90
CA GLY A 203 16.27 -5.72 1.08
C GLY A 203 16.69 -5.97 2.51
N GLU A 204 16.12 -5.26 3.48
CA GLU A 204 16.32 -5.54 4.88
C GLU A 204 15.45 -6.73 5.32
N ASN A 205 15.97 -7.56 6.22
CA ASN A 205 15.19 -8.65 6.80
C ASN A 205 14.83 -8.30 8.24
N PHE A 206 13.53 -8.18 8.51
CA PHE A 206 13.04 -7.94 9.86
C PHE A 206 12.32 -9.13 10.50
N SER A 207 12.40 -10.31 9.88
CA SER A 207 11.73 -11.51 10.37
C SER A 207 12.16 -11.93 11.78
N TYR A 208 13.42 -11.66 12.15
CA TYR A 208 13.94 -11.91 13.50
C TYR A 208 13.06 -11.29 14.59
N TYR A 209 12.53 -10.07 14.38
CA TYR A 209 11.69 -9.37 15.37
C TYR A 209 10.34 -10.04 15.62
N PHE A 210 10.00 -11.06 14.82
CA PHE A 210 8.80 -11.88 14.95
C PHE A 210 9.14 -13.35 15.18
N SER A 211 10.36 -13.66 15.68
CA SER A 211 10.80 -15.00 16.01
C SER A 211 10.64 -15.30 17.50
N LYS A 212 10.54 -16.59 17.82
CA LYS A 212 10.55 -17.07 19.20
C LYS A 212 11.81 -16.62 19.95
N GLU A 213 12.97 -16.66 19.26
CA GLU A 213 14.26 -16.23 19.81
C GLU A 213 14.24 -14.76 20.25
N PHE A 214 13.64 -13.88 19.45
CA PHE A 214 13.49 -12.47 19.84
C PHE A 214 12.72 -12.33 21.15
N PHE A 215 11.60 -13.07 21.31
CA PHE A 215 10.77 -12.98 22.51
C PHE A 215 11.43 -13.58 23.74
N GLU A 216 12.10 -14.69 23.60
CA GLU A 216 12.81 -15.35 24.73
C GLU A 216 13.99 -14.52 25.22
N ASN A 217 14.62 -13.74 24.34
CA ASN A 217 15.78 -12.88 24.66
C ASN A 217 15.38 -11.45 25.07
N ALA A 218 14.14 -11.03 24.80
CA ALA A 218 13.66 -9.67 25.04
C ALA A 218 13.28 -9.39 26.51
N ILE A 219 14.05 -9.91 27.45
CA ILE A 219 13.72 -9.93 28.91
C ILE A 219 13.79 -8.52 29.56
N PHE A 220 14.34 -7.50 28.89
CA PHE A 220 14.52 -6.17 29.49
C PHE A 220 13.87 -5.05 28.69
N ALA A 221 13.06 -4.21 29.34
CA ALA A 221 12.32 -3.11 28.73
C ALA A 221 13.20 -2.13 27.91
N ASP A 222 14.40 -1.80 28.43
CA ASP A 222 15.34 -0.91 27.74
C ASP A 222 15.86 -1.50 26.43
N LYS A 223 16.09 -2.79 26.41
CA LYS A 223 16.53 -3.52 25.21
C LYS A 223 15.41 -3.55 24.16
N GLN A 224 14.17 -3.77 24.56
CA GLN A 224 13.00 -3.77 23.68
C GLN A 224 12.77 -2.42 23.00
N ILE A 225 12.96 -1.32 23.74
CA ILE A 225 12.85 0.04 23.20
C ILE A 225 13.96 0.30 22.14
N ALA A 226 15.20 -0.14 22.43
CA ALA A 226 16.31 -0.01 21.48
C ALA A 226 16.07 -0.86 20.23
N GLU A 227 15.62 -2.09 20.38
CA GLU A 227 15.31 -3.01 19.28
C GLU A 227 14.09 -2.56 18.47
N GLY A 228 13.08 -1.95 19.09
CA GLY A 228 11.95 -1.32 18.39
C GLY A 228 12.38 -0.16 17.49
N LYS A 229 13.40 0.61 17.89
CA LYS A 229 14.02 1.65 17.05
C LYS A 229 14.79 1.01 15.90
N GLU A 230 15.54 -0.05 16.15
CA GLU A 230 16.25 -0.80 15.12
C GLU A 230 15.27 -1.41 14.11
N TYR A 231 14.19 -2.00 14.58
CA TYR A 231 13.11 -2.50 13.71
C TYR A 231 12.55 -1.40 12.82
N THR A 232 12.27 -0.22 13.38
CA THR A 232 11.81 0.94 12.60
C THR A 232 12.83 1.33 11.53
N ASN A 233 14.13 1.32 11.84
CA ASN A 233 15.19 1.59 10.86
C ASN A 233 15.20 0.57 9.72
N LYS A 234 15.02 -0.71 10.01
CA LYS A 234 14.92 -1.77 8.99
C LYS A 234 13.69 -1.66 8.08
N ARG A 235 12.71 -0.86 8.47
CA ARG A 235 11.51 -0.58 7.69
C ARG A 235 11.64 0.70 6.82
N MET A 236 12.79 1.39 6.84
CA MET A 236 13.04 2.52 5.94
C MET A 236 13.26 2.04 4.50
N GLY A 237 13.04 2.96 3.56
CA GLY A 237 13.19 2.69 2.13
C GLY A 237 14.63 2.44 1.68
N ASP A 238 14.78 1.75 0.58
CA ASP A 238 16.07 1.56 -0.12
C ASP A 238 16.52 2.88 -0.77
N LYS A 239 17.49 3.55 -0.15
CA LYS A 239 18.08 4.82 -0.65
C LYS A 239 18.70 4.66 -2.05
N GLY A 240 19.21 3.49 -2.37
CA GLY A 240 19.86 3.18 -3.66
C GLY A 240 18.87 2.96 -4.80
N GLY A 241 17.60 2.69 -4.49
CA GLY A 241 16.55 2.46 -5.48
C GLY A 241 16.64 1.11 -6.22
N PHE A 242 17.68 0.31 -5.99
CA PHE A 242 17.91 -0.94 -6.73
C PHE A 242 16.94 -2.04 -6.32
N ARG A 243 16.71 -2.20 -5.02
CA ARG A 243 15.87 -3.29 -4.49
C ARG A 243 14.40 -2.97 -4.59
N VAL A 244 14.04 -1.71 -4.37
CA VAL A 244 12.67 -1.23 -4.42
C VAL A 244 12.10 -1.25 -5.85
N THR A 245 12.95 -1.23 -6.90
CA THR A 245 12.52 -1.38 -8.31
C THR A 245 12.32 -2.84 -8.74
N ALA A 246 12.60 -3.82 -7.88
CA ALA A 246 12.47 -5.23 -8.21
C ALA A 246 11.10 -5.56 -8.81
N GLU A 247 11.10 -6.18 -10.00
CA GLU A 247 9.92 -6.56 -10.77
C GLU A 247 8.93 -5.42 -11.09
N MET A 248 9.33 -4.16 -10.95
CA MET A 248 8.55 -3.00 -11.39
C MET A 248 8.51 -2.91 -12.92
N LEU A 249 7.41 -2.36 -13.45
CA LEU A 249 7.27 -2.13 -14.89
C LEU A 249 8.34 -1.14 -15.38
N LYS A 250 9.21 -1.59 -16.30
CA LYS A 250 10.28 -0.78 -16.87
C LYS A 250 9.85 -0.10 -18.17
N SER A 251 9.17 -0.83 -19.07
CA SER A 251 8.75 -0.25 -20.35
C SER A 251 7.55 -0.95 -20.96
N ILE A 252 6.86 -0.23 -21.84
CA ILE A 252 5.77 -0.72 -22.69
C ILE A 252 6.15 -0.46 -24.13
N THR A 253 6.15 -1.51 -24.97
CA THR A 253 6.27 -1.39 -26.43
C THR A 253 4.87 -1.50 -27.04
N TYR A 254 4.52 -0.56 -27.88
CA TYR A 254 3.21 -0.42 -28.52
C TYR A 254 3.13 -1.22 -29.82
N PRO A 255 1.92 -1.48 -30.36
CA PRO A 255 1.74 -2.12 -31.66
C PRO A 255 2.41 -1.37 -32.83
N THR A 256 2.65 -0.09 -32.67
CA THR A 256 3.37 0.78 -33.63
C THR A 256 4.89 0.66 -33.54
N HIS A 257 5.40 -0.25 -32.69
CA HIS A 257 6.81 -0.45 -32.34
C HIS A 257 7.48 0.70 -31.58
N GLY A 258 6.79 1.81 -31.32
CA GLY A 258 7.26 2.82 -30.39
C GLY A 258 7.25 2.29 -28.95
N ARG A 259 8.04 2.89 -28.07
CA ARG A 259 8.23 2.43 -26.68
C ARG A 259 8.16 3.58 -25.69
N THR A 260 7.49 3.36 -24.56
CA THR A 260 7.59 4.22 -23.37
C THR A 260 8.40 3.51 -22.28
N GLU A 261 9.39 4.20 -21.73
CA GLU A 261 10.21 3.73 -20.62
C GLU A 261 9.98 4.58 -19.38
N PHE A 262 9.90 3.91 -18.23
CA PHE A 262 9.69 4.50 -16.91
C PHE A 262 10.96 4.41 -16.07
N ILE A 263 11.44 5.55 -15.58
CA ILE A 263 12.56 5.65 -14.67
C ILE A 263 12.00 6.09 -13.32
N TYR A 264 12.31 5.32 -12.29
CA TYR A 264 11.86 5.54 -10.93
C TYR A 264 13.00 6.05 -10.05
N GLU A 265 12.63 6.70 -8.97
CA GLU A 265 13.51 7.02 -7.86
C GLU A 265 12.81 6.73 -6.53
N PRO A 266 13.55 6.49 -5.44
CA PRO A 266 12.95 6.37 -4.10
C PRO A 266 12.17 7.62 -3.72
N ASN A 267 11.09 7.43 -2.96
CA ASN A 267 10.42 8.57 -2.35
C ASN A 267 11.37 9.28 -1.39
N VAL A 268 11.38 10.61 -1.48
CA VAL A 268 12.10 11.50 -0.56
C VAL A 268 11.12 12.48 0.03
N ILE A 269 11.11 12.60 1.35
CA ILE A 269 10.26 13.56 2.07
C ILE A 269 11.10 14.56 2.86
N SER A 270 10.56 15.73 3.13
CA SER A 270 11.14 16.70 4.06
C SER A 270 10.42 16.74 5.39
N SER A 271 9.19 16.26 5.42
CA SER A 271 8.31 16.40 6.57
C SER A 271 7.41 15.17 6.73
N MET A 272 6.89 14.99 7.94
CA MET A 272 5.91 13.95 8.27
C MET A 272 4.91 14.47 9.28
N VAL A 273 3.73 13.88 9.31
CA VAL A 273 2.71 14.16 10.32
C VAL A 273 3.18 13.56 11.65
N SER A 274 3.13 14.35 12.72
CA SER A 274 3.50 13.93 14.08
C SER A 274 2.67 12.72 14.55
N ALA A 275 3.20 11.98 15.52
CA ALA A 275 2.51 10.79 16.04
C ALA A 275 1.13 11.13 16.66
N ASP A 276 0.98 12.34 17.21
CA ASP A 276 -0.30 12.85 17.71
C ASP A 276 -1.21 13.43 16.63
N ARG A 277 -0.77 13.42 15.36
CA ARG A 277 -1.48 13.90 14.16
C ARG A 277 -1.89 15.36 14.18
N LYS A 278 -1.30 16.18 15.07
CA LYS A 278 -1.66 17.61 15.23
C LYS A 278 -0.78 18.55 14.44
N THR A 279 0.43 18.10 14.11
CA THR A 279 1.42 18.98 13.47
C THR A 279 2.16 18.26 12.35
N VAL A 280 2.77 19.05 11.47
CA VAL A 280 3.75 18.57 10.50
C VAL A 280 5.13 18.87 11.05
N GLN A 281 5.96 17.85 11.20
CA GLN A 281 7.32 17.94 11.74
C GLN A 281 8.36 17.55 10.69
N SER A 282 9.63 17.87 10.96
CA SER A 282 10.75 17.46 10.09
C SER A 282 10.84 15.95 9.98
N ALA A 283 11.13 15.43 8.77
CA ALA A 283 11.46 14.05 8.56
C ALA A 283 12.81 13.65 9.19
N HIS A 284 13.70 14.63 9.36
CA HIS A 284 14.96 14.45 10.08
C HIS A 284 14.80 15.00 11.50
N LEU A 285 14.71 14.11 12.47
CA LEU A 285 14.59 14.47 13.87
C LEU A 285 15.98 14.62 14.50
N PRO A 286 16.26 15.70 15.24
CA PRO A 286 17.60 16.02 15.73
C PRO A 286 18.04 15.18 16.95
N TYR A 287 17.29 14.18 17.35
CA TYR A 287 17.57 13.39 18.55
C TYR A 287 18.45 12.19 18.24
N PRO A 288 19.53 11.94 18.99
CA PRO A 288 20.35 10.73 18.82
C PRO A 288 19.52 9.44 18.89
N GLY A 289 19.77 8.54 17.95
CA GLY A 289 19.08 7.24 17.90
C GLY A 289 17.66 7.28 17.35
N THR A 290 17.17 8.44 16.84
CA THR A 290 15.93 8.45 16.05
C THR A 290 16.21 8.05 14.60
N PRO A 291 15.28 7.30 13.95
CA PRO A 291 15.38 7.00 12.54
C PRO A 291 15.41 8.26 11.67
N ASP A 292 16.16 8.21 10.57
CA ASP A 292 16.07 9.21 9.51
C ASP A 292 14.94 8.83 8.56
N TYR A 293 13.83 9.54 8.66
CA TYR A 293 12.63 9.29 7.86
C TYR A 293 12.69 9.90 6.45
N THR A 294 13.80 10.50 6.03
CA THR A 294 13.94 11.13 4.71
C THR A 294 13.58 10.19 3.56
N TYR A 295 13.86 8.89 3.72
CA TYR A 295 13.51 7.84 2.77
C TYR A 295 12.49 6.87 3.40
N PRO A 296 11.20 7.20 3.43
CA PRO A 296 10.21 6.43 4.18
C PRO A 296 9.84 5.11 3.53
N GLY A 297 10.14 4.95 2.24
CA GLY A 297 9.85 3.76 1.43
C GLY A 297 9.13 4.07 0.12
N GLY A 298 8.97 3.04 -0.70
CA GLY A 298 8.30 3.11 -1.99
C GLY A 298 9.05 3.90 -3.05
N LEU A 299 8.39 4.09 -4.19
CA LEU A 299 8.94 4.72 -5.40
C LEU A 299 8.03 5.84 -5.91
N ARG A 300 8.65 6.76 -6.66
CA ARG A 300 7.96 7.73 -7.50
C ARG A 300 8.57 7.75 -8.90
N ILE A 301 7.81 8.24 -9.88
CA ILE A 301 8.32 8.45 -11.23
C ILE A 301 9.33 9.59 -11.23
N LYS A 302 10.52 9.34 -11.79
CA LYS A 302 11.53 10.36 -12.07
C LYS A 302 11.42 10.85 -13.50
N GLU A 303 11.38 9.92 -14.47
CA GLU A 303 11.33 10.24 -15.89
C GLU A 303 10.38 9.31 -16.63
N ILE A 304 9.75 9.83 -17.68
CA ILE A 304 9.04 9.08 -18.71
C ILE A 304 9.66 9.42 -20.06
N ASN A 305 10.25 8.41 -20.71
CA ASN A 305 10.93 8.54 -22.00
C ASN A 305 10.12 7.84 -23.08
N ASN A 306 9.81 8.55 -24.15
CA ASN A 306 9.14 7.97 -25.31
C ASN A 306 10.13 7.86 -26.48
N TYR A 307 10.12 6.72 -27.12
CA TYR A 307 10.97 6.36 -28.25
C TYR A 307 10.11 5.99 -29.46
N ASP A 308 10.62 6.27 -30.67
CA ASP A 308 10.02 5.82 -31.91
C ASP A 308 10.29 4.33 -32.18
N SER A 309 9.89 3.85 -33.37
CA SER A 309 10.12 2.46 -33.81
C SER A 309 11.59 2.12 -34.09
N ASN A 310 12.47 3.11 -34.22
CA ASN A 310 13.92 2.95 -34.42
C ASN A 310 14.71 3.09 -33.12
N ASP A 311 13.99 3.16 -31.97
CA ASP A 311 14.54 3.38 -30.63
C ASP A 311 15.21 4.76 -30.47
N GLU A 312 14.81 5.77 -31.29
CA GLU A 312 15.24 7.14 -31.14
C GLU A 312 14.37 7.85 -30.06
N LEU A 313 15.02 8.59 -29.17
CA LEU A 313 14.32 9.33 -28.10
C LEU A 313 13.55 10.50 -28.72
N LEU A 314 12.21 10.45 -28.63
CA LEU A 314 11.31 11.51 -29.08
C LEU A 314 11.07 12.56 -28.00
N THR A 315 10.75 12.09 -26.79
CA THR A 315 10.48 12.98 -25.64
C THR A 315 11.02 12.40 -24.36
N ARG A 316 11.56 13.24 -23.52
CA ARG A 316 11.90 12.94 -22.14
C ARG A 316 11.17 13.91 -21.24
N LYS A 317 10.28 13.39 -20.42
CA LYS A 317 9.56 14.14 -19.39
C LYS A 317 10.17 13.82 -18.04
N HIS A 318 10.70 14.84 -17.36
CA HIS A 318 11.31 14.71 -16.03
C HIS A 318 10.42 15.36 -14.99
N TYR A 319 10.27 14.72 -13.82
CA TYR A 319 9.50 15.21 -12.69
C TYR A 319 10.41 15.54 -11.50
N TYR A 320 10.27 16.75 -10.96
CA TYR A 320 10.96 17.21 -9.77
C TYR A 320 9.94 17.43 -8.65
N TYR A 321 10.25 16.96 -7.46
CA TYR A 321 9.35 16.96 -6.30
C TYR A 321 9.89 17.87 -5.21
N THR A 322 10.18 19.12 -5.55
CA THR A 322 10.87 20.09 -4.68
C THR A 322 9.99 21.29 -4.35
N LYS A 323 10.24 21.92 -3.19
CA LYS A 323 9.54 23.14 -2.79
C LYS A 323 9.88 24.32 -3.69
N GLU A 324 11.14 24.38 -4.13
CA GLU A 324 11.68 25.40 -5.02
C GLU A 324 12.34 24.75 -6.23
N PHE A 325 12.25 25.43 -7.35
CA PHE A 325 12.81 24.96 -8.61
C PHE A 325 13.24 26.13 -9.48
N THR A 326 14.42 26.03 -10.06
CA THR A 326 14.86 26.88 -11.18
C THR A 326 15.48 25.98 -12.27
N PRO A 327 15.51 26.41 -13.54
CA PRO A 327 16.15 25.63 -14.61
C PRO A 327 17.62 25.29 -14.36
N THR A 328 18.32 26.09 -13.54
CA THR A 328 19.72 25.90 -13.17
C THR A 328 19.91 25.07 -11.91
N THR A 329 18.96 25.14 -10.96
CA THR A 329 19.00 24.42 -9.69
C THR A 329 17.83 23.45 -9.64
N LYS A 330 17.92 22.37 -10.38
CA LYS A 330 16.85 21.37 -10.56
C LYS A 330 16.50 20.55 -9.31
N GLY A 331 17.29 20.67 -8.27
CA GLY A 331 17.10 19.99 -7.00
C GLY A 331 16.74 20.95 -5.87
N GLY A 332 16.48 20.41 -4.68
CA GLY A 332 16.17 21.20 -3.49
C GLY A 332 15.49 20.38 -2.41
N VAL A 333 14.93 21.08 -1.42
CA VAL A 333 14.17 20.45 -0.34
C VAL A 333 12.91 19.81 -0.92
N SER A 334 12.68 18.53 -0.60
CA SER A 334 11.49 17.81 -1.08
C SER A 334 10.21 18.51 -0.61
N SER A 335 9.20 18.51 -1.50
CA SER A 335 7.83 18.94 -1.17
C SER A 335 6.98 17.83 -0.53
N GLY A 336 7.58 16.63 -0.34
CA GLY A 336 6.91 15.44 0.17
C GLY A 336 6.66 15.51 1.67
N ILE A 337 5.46 15.07 2.06
CA ILE A 337 5.02 14.92 3.45
C ILE A 337 4.49 13.51 3.62
N LEU A 338 5.08 12.74 4.56
CA LEU A 338 4.55 11.45 4.98
C LEU A 338 3.33 11.67 5.88
N SER A 339 2.23 10.96 5.60
CA SER A 339 0.96 11.15 6.31
C SER A 339 0.95 10.67 7.76
N PHE A 340 2.05 10.13 8.26
CA PHE A 340 2.19 9.55 9.59
C PHE A 340 3.64 9.50 10.06
N THR A 341 3.86 9.27 11.33
CA THR A 341 5.15 8.88 11.88
C THR A 341 5.19 7.35 11.97
N PRO A 342 6.09 6.63 11.26
CA PRO A 342 6.18 5.19 11.37
C PRO A 342 6.47 4.75 12.81
N GLN A 343 5.62 3.89 13.33
CA GLN A 343 5.74 3.35 14.67
C GLN A 343 5.23 1.91 14.67
N TYR A 344 6.05 1.01 15.15
CA TYR A 344 5.78 -0.43 15.16
C TYR A 344 5.78 -1.03 16.56
N LEU A 345 6.37 -0.33 17.53
CA LEU A 345 6.37 -0.70 18.93
C LEU A 345 5.50 0.27 19.71
N TRP A 346 4.55 -0.27 20.45
CA TRP A 346 3.63 0.44 21.32
C TRP A 346 3.83 -0.06 22.75
N GLY A 347 4.03 0.84 23.70
CA GLY A 347 4.12 0.50 25.10
C GLY A 347 3.15 1.31 25.92
N TRP A 348 2.53 0.69 26.89
CA TRP A 348 1.82 1.39 27.95
C TRP A 348 2.21 0.80 29.29
N GLN A 349 2.32 1.67 30.27
CA GLN A 349 2.56 1.29 31.65
C GLN A 349 1.23 1.32 32.40
N LEU A 350 0.77 0.16 32.82
CA LEU A 350 -0.35 0.05 33.77
C LEU A 350 0.24 0.08 35.18
N TYR A 351 0.03 1.17 35.90
CA TYR A 351 0.28 1.20 37.32
C TYR A 351 -0.86 0.46 38.06
N ASN A 352 -0.70 -0.82 38.29
CA ASN A 352 -1.51 -1.48 39.28
C ASN A 352 -0.81 -1.26 40.64
N LEU A 353 -1.18 -0.20 41.33
CA LEU A 353 -0.90 0.00 42.76
C LEU A 353 -1.67 -1.01 43.56
N LEU A 354 -1.25 -2.25 43.52
CA LEU A 354 -1.53 -3.15 44.63
C LEU A 354 -0.59 -2.75 45.77
N LYS A 355 -0.97 -1.69 46.48
CA LYS A 355 -0.37 -1.41 47.79
C LYS A 355 -0.61 -2.68 48.65
N SER A 356 0.41 -3.48 48.75
CA SER A 356 0.46 -4.46 49.80
C SER A 356 0.29 -3.72 51.13
N GLN A 357 -0.72 -4.07 51.89
CA GLN A 357 -0.95 -3.49 53.24
C GLN A 357 0.24 -3.69 54.20
N ASN A 358 1.30 -4.37 53.77
CA ASN A 358 2.48 -4.74 54.55
C ASN A 358 3.81 -4.15 53.99
N GLY A 359 3.79 -3.09 53.20
CA GLY A 359 5.02 -2.40 52.77
C GLY A 359 5.92 -3.20 51.81
N GLY A 360 5.36 -4.12 51.05
CA GLY A 360 6.05 -4.84 49.98
C GLY A 360 6.33 -3.94 48.74
N PRO A 361 7.24 -4.35 47.86
CA PRO A 361 7.61 -3.57 46.71
C PRO A 361 6.41 -3.28 45.78
N GLU A 362 6.39 -2.07 45.20
CA GLU A 362 5.44 -1.69 44.15
C GLU A 362 5.73 -2.52 42.90
N TYR A 363 4.70 -3.18 42.35
CA TYR A 363 4.81 -3.97 41.13
C TYR A 363 4.25 -3.15 39.96
N TYR A 364 5.00 -3.11 38.84
CA TYR A 364 4.60 -2.43 37.60
C TYR A 364 4.29 -3.49 36.57
N THR A 365 3.17 -3.36 35.86
CA THR A 365 2.90 -4.14 34.65
C THR A 365 3.22 -3.29 33.43
N LEU A 366 4.16 -3.72 32.63
CA LEU A 366 4.49 -3.12 31.34
C LEU A 366 3.86 -3.98 30.25
N ASN A 367 3.01 -3.38 29.41
CA ASN A 367 2.51 -4.01 28.20
C ASN A 367 3.16 -3.36 26.99
N ALA A 368 3.70 -4.16 26.09
CA ALA A 368 4.21 -3.71 24.82
C ALA A 368 3.58 -4.51 23.68
N ILE A 369 3.17 -3.83 22.63
CA ILE A 369 2.68 -4.45 21.41
C ILE A 369 3.63 -4.07 20.27
N MET A 370 4.08 -5.07 19.52
CA MET A 370 4.83 -4.88 18.28
C MET A 370 4.01 -5.45 17.13
N SER A 371 3.93 -4.71 16.02
CA SER A 371 3.13 -5.06 14.85
C SER A 371 3.97 -5.02 13.58
N GLN A 372 3.67 -5.92 12.63
CA GLN A 372 4.23 -5.87 11.28
C GLN A 372 3.66 -4.69 10.48
N ALA A 373 2.40 -4.33 10.74
CA ALA A 373 1.81 -3.16 10.12
C ALA A 373 2.10 -1.92 10.95
N SER A 374 2.59 -0.87 10.29
CA SER A 374 2.60 0.44 10.92
C SER A 374 1.15 0.95 11.03
N ASN A 375 0.88 1.68 12.08
CA ASN A 375 -0.45 2.18 12.45
C ASN A 375 -1.25 2.97 11.37
N PRO A 376 -0.66 3.52 10.32
CA PRO A 376 -1.35 4.36 9.34
C PRO A 376 -2.39 3.64 8.49
N LEU A 377 -2.34 2.33 8.39
CA LEU A 377 -3.37 1.56 7.67
C LEU A 377 -4.78 1.79 8.23
N TRP A 378 -4.90 2.14 9.51
CA TRP A 378 -6.18 2.42 10.19
C TRP A 378 -6.68 3.85 9.96
N TYR A 379 -5.79 4.80 9.66
CA TYR A 379 -6.14 6.22 9.55
C TYR A 379 -6.22 6.72 8.11
N ASN A 380 -5.68 5.97 7.16
CA ASN A 380 -5.69 6.37 5.77
C ASN A 380 -6.59 5.45 4.95
N SER A 381 -7.84 5.83 4.83
CA SER A 381 -8.86 5.07 4.10
C SER A 381 -8.57 4.89 2.60
N ARG A 382 -7.47 5.46 2.05
CA ARG A 382 -7.22 5.51 0.60
C ARG A 382 -5.80 5.20 0.15
N GLY A 383 -4.90 4.79 1.02
CA GLY A 383 -3.53 4.40 0.62
C GLY A 383 -2.61 5.58 0.23
N GLU A 384 -2.99 6.81 0.51
CA GLU A 384 -2.14 7.98 0.28
C GLU A 384 -1.15 8.14 1.43
N TYR A 385 0.02 7.53 1.30
CA TYR A 385 1.04 7.59 2.35
C TYR A 385 1.91 8.84 2.26
N ILE A 386 2.20 9.30 1.04
CA ILE A 386 3.05 10.47 0.78
C ILE A 386 2.33 11.43 -0.14
N GLY A 387 2.12 12.66 0.32
CA GLY A 387 1.63 13.76 -0.50
C GLY A 387 2.77 14.68 -0.90
N TYR A 388 2.88 15.01 -2.20
CA TYR A 388 3.79 16.05 -2.69
C TYR A 388 3.01 17.33 -2.91
N SER A 389 3.32 18.38 -2.15
CA SER A 389 2.62 19.67 -2.28
C SER A 389 2.98 20.42 -3.57
N LYS A 390 4.11 20.07 -4.18
CA LYS A 390 4.55 20.65 -5.44
C LYS A 390 5.26 19.60 -6.30
N VAL A 391 4.87 19.53 -7.58
CA VAL A 391 5.52 18.68 -8.58
C VAL A 391 5.80 19.55 -9.80
N ILE A 392 7.05 19.52 -10.29
CA ILE A 392 7.49 20.25 -11.44
C ILE A 392 7.69 19.27 -12.61
N GLU A 393 7.10 19.56 -13.73
CA GLU A 393 7.20 18.78 -14.95
C GLU A 393 8.01 19.54 -16.00
N CYS A 394 9.07 18.92 -16.52
CA CYS A 394 9.97 19.50 -17.52
C CYS A 394 10.12 18.57 -18.72
N ASN A 395 10.27 19.14 -19.93
CA ASN A 395 10.79 18.40 -21.07
C ASN A 395 12.30 18.62 -21.17
N GLU A 396 13.06 17.54 -21.27
CA GLU A 396 14.52 17.56 -21.31
C GLU A 396 15.07 16.84 -22.55
N ASP A 397 16.22 17.31 -23.04
CA ASP A 397 16.97 16.62 -24.08
C ASP A 397 17.73 15.40 -23.50
N LYS A 398 18.44 14.68 -24.37
CA LYS A 398 19.25 13.51 -23.98
C LYS A 398 20.35 13.83 -22.95
N ASN A 399 20.75 15.09 -22.82
CA ASN A 399 21.79 15.55 -21.88
C ASN A 399 21.17 16.08 -20.58
N GLY A 400 19.84 16.03 -20.44
CA GLY A 400 19.13 16.54 -19.27
C GLY A 400 18.98 18.06 -19.27
N LYS A 401 19.16 18.75 -20.40
CA LYS A 401 18.90 20.21 -20.53
C LYS A 401 17.43 20.43 -20.87
N LEU A 402 16.79 21.39 -20.21
CA LEU A 402 15.43 21.79 -20.56
C LEU A 402 15.35 22.22 -22.01
N ILE A 403 14.38 21.71 -22.79
CA ILE A 403 14.15 22.05 -24.16
C ILE A 403 13.33 23.33 -24.25
N ASP A 404 12.34 23.49 -23.39
CA ASP A 404 11.39 24.59 -23.30
C ASP A 404 11.26 25.04 -21.82
N GLY A 405 10.14 25.63 -21.48
CA GLY A 405 9.82 25.98 -20.09
C GLY A 405 9.51 24.76 -19.22
N TYR A 406 8.83 25.01 -18.13
CA TYR A 406 8.40 23.97 -17.18
C TYR A 406 7.02 24.27 -16.63
N THR A 407 6.35 23.24 -16.12
CA THR A 407 5.03 23.36 -15.48
C THR A 407 5.15 23.02 -14.00
N VAL A 408 4.63 23.89 -13.14
CA VAL A 408 4.52 23.67 -11.69
C VAL A 408 3.09 23.31 -11.35
N HIS A 409 2.91 22.15 -10.74
CA HIS A 409 1.64 21.69 -10.18
C HIS A 409 1.68 21.84 -8.67
N THR A 410 0.69 22.53 -8.09
CA THR A 410 0.56 22.67 -6.62
C THR A 410 -0.66 21.90 -6.16
N PHE A 411 -0.47 21.07 -5.13
CA PHE A 411 -1.51 20.19 -4.59
C PHE A 411 -1.79 20.50 -3.13
N SER A 412 -3.03 20.29 -2.70
CA SER A 412 -3.41 20.35 -1.29
C SER A 412 -2.68 19.26 -0.49
N ASN A 413 -2.15 19.60 0.69
CA ASN A 413 -1.40 18.69 1.54
C ASN A 413 -1.50 19.10 3.01
N PHE A 414 -1.07 18.25 3.92
CA PHE A 414 -1.09 18.48 5.37
C PHE A 414 -0.53 19.84 5.81
N GLY A 415 0.62 20.26 5.26
CA GLY A 415 1.25 21.55 5.58
C GLY A 415 0.50 22.79 5.12
N GLN A 416 -0.65 22.65 4.46
CA GLN A 416 -1.45 23.74 3.89
C GLN A 416 -2.84 23.85 4.54
N GLY A 417 -3.01 23.35 5.75
CA GLY A 417 -4.28 23.42 6.47
C GLY A 417 -5.24 22.24 6.24
N TYR A 418 -4.80 21.19 5.56
CA TYR A 418 -5.60 19.98 5.33
C TYR A 418 -5.26 18.86 6.32
N MET A 419 -4.95 19.22 7.57
CA MET A 419 -4.76 18.27 8.66
C MET A 419 -6.06 17.53 8.96
N ASP A 420 -5.93 16.33 9.54
CA ASP A 420 -7.08 15.63 10.09
C ASP A 420 -7.58 16.36 11.34
N GLU A 421 -8.87 16.29 11.59
CA GLU A 421 -9.51 16.97 12.72
C GLU A 421 -9.58 16.04 13.93
N ASP A 422 -9.41 16.60 15.12
CA ASP A 422 -9.66 15.85 16.36
C ASP A 422 -11.11 15.34 16.36
N PRO A 423 -11.36 14.14 16.89
CA PRO A 423 -12.72 13.66 17.02
C PRO A 423 -13.52 14.64 17.84
N ILE A 424 -14.72 14.94 17.36
CA ILE A 424 -15.64 15.93 17.93
C ILE A 424 -15.65 15.79 19.46
N ALA A 425 -15.50 16.90 20.17
CA ALA A 425 -15.44 17.02 21.65
C ALA A 425 -16.57 16.27 22.41
N ILE A 426 -17.63 15.86 21.72
CA ILE A 426 -18.72 15.03 22.23
C ILE A 426 -18.26 13.64 22.67
N LEU A 427 -17.26 13.05 22.03
CA LEU A 427 -16.69 11.77 22.43
C LEU A 427 -15.76 11.93 23.63
N ASN A 428 -15.04 13.04 23.73
CA ASN A 428 -14.15 13.31 24.87
C ASN A 428 -14.90 13.44 26.18
N ASN A 429 -16.13 13.96 26.20
CA ASN A 429 -16.94 14.08 27.40
C ASN A 429 -17.63 12.78 27.86
N LYS A 430 -17.84 11.82 26.97
CA LYS A 430 -18.47 10.53 27.32
C LYS A 430 -17.45 9.43 27.65
N PHE A 431 -16.22 9.54 27.21
CA PHE A 431 -15.18 8.52 27.38
C PHE A 431 -13.93 9.03 28.11
N SER A 432 -14.02 10.17 28.80
CA SER A 432 -12.97 10.69 29.68
C SER A 432 -12.84 9.83 30.98
N ARG A 433 -12.72 8.52 30.83
CA ARG A 433 -12.05 7.72 31.85
C ARG A 433 -10.57 7.97 31.62
N GLU A 434 -9.94 8.53 32.65
CA GLU A 434 -8.50 8.69 32.76
C GLU A 434 -7.82 7.37 32.44
N TYR A 435 -7.39 7.19 31.17
CA TYR A 435 -6.41 6.18 30.88
C TYR A 435 -5.08 6.72 31.42
N PRO A 436 -4.33 5.91 32.17
CA PRO A 436 -3.03 6.33 32.71
C PRO A 436 -2.11 6.78 31.56
N PRO A 437 -1.19 7.72 31.83
CA PRO A 437 -0.28 8.24 30.81
C PRO A 437 0.51 7.09 30.20
N HIS A 438 0.49 7.00 28.88
CA HIS A 438 1.13 5.92 28.13
C HIS A 438 2.62 6.18 28.00
N PHE A 439 3.43 5.15 28.19
CA PHE A 439 4.87 5.23 28.02
C PHE A 439 5.18 5.49 26.53
N GLY A 440 5.81 6.62 26.23
CA GLY A 440 6.37 6.96 24.93
C GLY A 440 5.43 7.61 23.93
N THR A 441 4.10 7.49 24.06
CA THR A 441 3.14 8.28 23.30
C THR A 441 1.90 8.57 24.15
N PRO A 442 1.44 9.84 24.23
CA PRO A 442 0.24 10.20 24.98
C PRO A 442 -1.07 9.74 24.28
N TYR A 443 -0.98 9.05 23.14
CA TYR A 443 -2.12 8.75 22.30
C TYR A 443 -2.24 7.26 22.04
N SER A 444 -3.45 6.75 22.26
CA SER A 444 -3.82 5.41 21.81
C SER A 444 -3.68 5.35 20.28
N PRO A 445 -3.09 4.27 19.72
CA PRO A 445 -3.07 4.06 18.27
C PRO A 445 -4.46 4.04 17.65
N TYR A 446 -5.49 3.97 18.46
CA TYR A 446 -6.89 3.84 18.09
C TYR A 446 -7.70 5.12 18.31
N THR A 447 -7.06 6.27 18.51
CA THR A 447 -7.83 7.53 18.65
C THR A 447 -8.49 7.84 17.31
N PRO A 448 -9.83 7.76 17.21
CA PRO A 448 -10.52 8.08 15.97
C PRO A 448 -10.29 9.54 15.63
N CYS A 449 -9.96 9.84 14.40
CA CYS A 449 -9.89 11.20 13.88
C CYS A 449 -10.82 11.37 12.67
N SER A 450 -11.35 12.56 12.48
CA SER A 450 -12.05 12.93 11.25
C SER A 450 -11.03 13.11 10.14
N SER A 451 -11.01 12.20 9.18
CA SER A 451 -10.03 12.23 8.10
C SER A 451 -10.38 13.25 7.02
N ASN A 452 -9.45 14.15 6.73
CA ASN A 452 -9.51 15.05 5.58
C ASN A 452 -8.79 14.49 4.34
N ALA A 453 -8.57 13.17 4.25
CA ALA A 453 -7.88 12.52 3.13
C ALA A 453 -8.51 12.88 1.76
N LEU A 454 -9.84 13.04 1.69
CA LEU A 454 -10.53 13.45 0.47
C LEU A 454 -10.19 14.86 -0.01
N LYS A 455 -9.69 15.71 0.89
CA LYS A 455 -9.32 17.09 0.58
C LYS A 455 -7.84 17.23 0.24
N ARG A 456 -7.04 16.15 0.38
CA ARG A 456 -5.60 16.14 0.05
C ARG A 456 -5.35 15.57 -1.34
N GLY A 457 -4.28 16.01 -1.99
CA GLY A 457 -3.93 15.59 -3.35
C GLY A 457 -4.75 16.29 -4.45
N MET A 458 -5.59 17.27 -4.11
CA MET A 458 -6.33 18.06 -5.10
C MET A 458 -5.41 19.09 -5.74
N LEU A 459 -5.47 19.25 -7.07
CA LEU A 459 -4.70 20.24 -7.80
C LEU A 459 -5.22 21.65 -7.47
N LEU A 460 -4.40 22.48 -6.85
CA LEU A 460 -4.76 23.85 -6.47
C LEU A 460 -4.35 24.88 -7.53
N SER A 461 -3.19 24.67 -8.16
CA SER A 461 -2.75 25.50 -9.28
C SER A 461 -1.92 24.71 -10.27
N LYS A 462 -1.96 25.17 -11.52
CA LYS A 462 -1.06 24.77 -12.59
C LYS A 462 -0.48 26.03 -13.20
N GLU A 463 0.84 26.17 -13.14
CA GLU A 463 1.57 27.34 -13.60
C GLU A 463 2.61 26.94 -14.65
N GLN A 464 2.55 27.54 -15.83
CA GLN A 464 3.52 27.31 -16.90
C GLN A 464 4.51 28.47 -16.94
N PHE A 465 5.77 28.14 -16.97
CA PHE A 465 6.89 29.05 -16.99
C PHE A 465 7.69 28.91 -18.29
N ASP A 466 8.28 30.00 -18.77
CA ASP A 466 9.32 29.93 -19.77
C ASP A 466 10.66 29.50 -19.15
N TYR A 467 11.68 29.35 -20.02
CA TYR A 467 13.02 28.96 -19.57
C TYR A 467 13.66 29.99 -18.60
N ALA A 468 13.29 31.28 -18.72
CA ALA A 468 13.78 32.33 -17.84
C ALA A 468 13.06 32.40 -16.49
N GLY A 469 12.01 31.59 -16.31
CA GLY A 469 11.23 31.55 -15.07
C GLY A 469 10.08 32.57 -15.02
N HIS A 470 9.68 33.17 -16.16
CA HIS A 470 8.52 34.05 -16.21
C HIS A 470 7.26 33.21 -16.41
N VAL A 471 6.22 33.52 -15.64
CA VAL A 471 4.90 32.86 -15.77
C VAL A 471 4.27 33.24 -17.12
N LYS A 472 3.88 32.24 -17.89
CA LYS A 472 3.16 32.39 -19.17
C LYS A 472 1.67 32.11 -19.01
N GLN A 473 1.33 31.14 -18.20
CA GLN A 473 -0.06 30.75 -17.94
C GLN A 473 -0.21 30.31 -16.49
N LYS A 474 -1.34 30.67 -15.89
CA LYS A 474 -1.70 30.21 -14.54
C LYS A 474 -3.17 29.83 -14.52
N GLU A 475 -3.43 28.61 -14.01
CA GLU A 475 -4.75 28.08 -13.75
C GLU A 475 -4.89 27.88 -12.26
N LEU A 476 -6.00 28.30 -11.67
CA LEU A 476 -6.35 28.10 -10.27
C LEU A 476 -7.59 27.23 -10.19
N PHE A 477 -7.61 26.31 -9.24
CA PHE A 477 -8.69 25.37 -9.02
C PHE A 477 -9.26 25.55 -7.62
N GLU A 478 -10.57 25.78 -7.54
CA GLU A 478 -11.31 25.86 -6.29
C GLU A 478 -12.30 24.71 -6.19
N TYR A 479 -12.40 24.13 -5.00
CA TYR A 479 -13.26 22.97 -4.74
C TYR A 479 -14.29 23.31 -3.69
N THR A 480 -15.56 23.17 -4.05
CA THR A 480 -16.68 23.38 -3.12
C THR A 480 -17.18 22.03 -2.64
N PRO A 481 -17.27 21.79 -1.33
CA PRO A 481 -17.89 20.58 -0.80
C PRO A 481 -19.35 20.49 -1.26
N ILE A 482 -19.76 19.34 -1.79
CA ILE A 482 -21.16 19.06 -2.04
C ILE A 482 -21.81 18.82 -0.68
N GLN A 483 -22.61 19.76 -0.22
CA GLN A 483 -23.49 19.54 0.92
C GLN A 483 -24.62 18.60 0.46
N LYS A 484 -24.69 17.43 1.09
CA LYS A 484 -25.85 16.51 0.94
C LYS A 484 -26.93 16.89 1.92
#